data_bd273c9d86eb532852ac76f35f50d423
#
_entry.id   bd273c9d86eb532852ac76f35f50d423
#
_cell.length_a   1.000
_cell.length_b   1.000
_cell.length_c   1.000
_cell.angle_alpha   90.00
_cell.angle_beta   90.00
_cell.angle_gamma   90.00
#
_symmetry.space_group_name_H-M   'P 1'
#
loop_
_entity.id
_entity.type
_entity.pdbx_description
1 polymer ?
#
loop_
_entity_poly.entity_id
_entity_poly.type
_entity_poly.pdbx_seq_one_letter_code
_entity_poly.pdbx_strand_id
1 'polypeptide(L)'
;VMKLWKIYKKNFSINFHIIKYEEIVKNFEKTTKEAFNYLGLDWTDSTKNFHLTAQNRIDISTPSYNQVTSPLYLKSISRWKNYEKHFKETKKYLDKWVNEFDYKI
;
A
#
# COMPACT_ATOMS: atom_id res chain seq x y z
N VAL A 1 16.08 -0.86 1.89
CA VAL A 1 15.12 -0.51 0.84
C VAL A 1 15.05 0.99 0.65
N MET A 2 14.68 1.81 1.65
CA MET A 2 14.42 3.26 1.51
C MET A 2 15.64 4.09 1.10
N LYS A 3 16.84 3.77 1.58
CA LYS A 3 18.08 4.44 1.13
C LYS A 3 18.33 4.21 -0.36
N LEU A 4 18.11 2.97 -0.82
CA LEU A 4 18.25 2.61 -2.23
C LEU A 4 17.23 3.35 -3.10
N TRP A 5 15.98 3.45 -2.65
CA TRP A 5 14.96 4.25 -3.31
C TRP A 5 15.38 5.71 -3.52
N LYS A 6 15.98 6.35 -2.48
CA LYS A 6 16.49 7.72 -2.61
C LYS A 6 17.62 7.84 -3.65
N ILE A 7 18.50 6.85 -3.71
CA ILE A 7 19.58 6.80 -4.71
C ILE A 7 18.98 6.71 -6.11
N TYR A 8 17.99 5.86 -6.32
CA TYR A 8 17.32 5.74 -7.61
C TYR A 8 16.61 7.03 -8.01
N LYS A 9 15.84 7.64 -7.12
CA LYS A 9 15.20 8.94 -7.38
C LYS A 9 16.19 10.03 -7.77
N LYS A 10 17.38 10.04 -7.17
CA LYS A 10 18.39 11.03 -7.43
C LYS A 10 19.10 10.83 -8.79
N ASN A 11 19.32 9.58 -9.17
CA ASN A 11 20.17 9.25 -10.33
C ASN A 11 19.39 8.90 -11.59
N PHE A 12 18.10 8.64 -11.48
CA PHE A 12 17.26 8.27 -12.61
C PHE A 12 16.01 9.15 -12.65
N SER A 13 15.61 9.55 -13.86
CA SER A 13 14.32 10.24 -14.09
C SER A 13 13.17 9.23 -14.03
N ILE A 14 12.80 8.83 -12.81
CA ILE A 14 11.75 7.85 -12.58
C ILE A 14 10.45 8.58 -12.31
N ASN A 15 9.44 8.33 -13.13
CA ASN A 15 8.07 8.72 -12.82
C ASN A 15 7.50 7.74 -11.80
N PHE A 16 6.91 8.25 -10.72
CA PHE A 16 6.31 7.41 -9.68
C PHE A 16 5.09 8.10 -9.08
N HIS A 17 4.17 7.29 -8.61
CA HIS A 17 3.01 7.71 -7.85
C HIS A 17 3.06 7.05 -6.48
N ILE A 18 2.82 7.82 -5.41
CA ILE A 18 2.84 7.30 -4.04
C ILE A 18 1.41 7.05 -3.58
N ILE A 19 1.16 5.84 -3.14
CA ILE A 19 -0.12 5.46 -2.57
C ILE A 19 0.12 5.01 -1.13
N LYS A 20 -0.61 5.60 -0.18
CA LYS A 20 -0.61 5.15 1.20
C LYS A 20 -1.62 4.04 1.38
N TYR A 21 -1.23 2.98 2.08
CA TYR A 21 -2.12 1.84 2.36
C TYR A 21 -3.42 2.28 3.04
N GLU A 22 -3.31 3.19 4.00
CA GLU A 22 -4.44 3.73 4.74
C GLU A 22 -5.45 4.44 3.84
N GLU A 23 -4.98 5.10 2.78
CA GLU A 23 -5.82 5.78 1.79
C GLU A 23 -6.54 4.76 0.90
N ILE A 24 -5.84 3.71 0.44
CA ILE A 24 -6.50 2.64 -0.31
C ILE A 24 -7.64 2.05 0.51
N VAL A 25 -7.40 1.73 1.76
CA VAL A 25 -8.39 1.03 2.58
C VAL A 25 -9.56 1.92 2.97
N LYS A 26 -9.32 3.23 3.18
CA LYS A 26 -10.38 4.18 3.55
C LYS A 26 -11.16 4.71 2.36
N ASN A 27 -10.48 4.97 1.24
CA ASN A 27 -11.00 5.67 0.07
C ASN A 27 -10.61 4.92 -1.22
N PHE A 28 -10.91 3.64 -1.29
CA PHE A 28 -10.45 2.72 -2.33
C PHE A 28 -10.67 3.26 -3.74
N GLU A 29 -11.92 3.63 -4.05
CA GLU A 29 -12.28 4.06 -5.40
C GLU A 29 -11.54 5.33 -5.82
N LYS A 30 -11.47 6.33 -4.94
CA LYS A 30 -10.75 7.58 -5.22
C LYS A 30 -9.27 7.30 -5.44
N THR A 31 -8.63 6.60 -4.51
CA THR A 31 -7.18 6.35 -4.53
C THR A 31 -6.77 5.50 -5.74
N THR A 32 -7.57 4.50 -6.09
CA THR A 32 -7.29 3.66 -7.27
C THR A 32 -7.55 4.40 -8.57
N LYS A 33 -8.58 5.25 -8.66
CA LYS A 33 -8.80 6.11 -9.83
C LYS A 33 -7.62 7.05 -10.08
N GLU A 34 -7.08 7.67 -9.04
CA GLU A 34 -5.89 8.52 -9.15
C GLU A 34 -4.67 7.75 -9.67
N ALA A 35 -4.46 6.52 -9.18
CA ALA A 35 -3.38 5.66 -9.64
C ALA A 35 -3.57 5.22 -11.10
N PHE A 36 -4.77 4.85 -11.50
CA PHE A 36 -5.09 4.46 -12.88
C PHE A 36 -4.90 5.63 -13.84
N ASN A 37 -5.37 6.83 -13.46
CA ASN A 37 -5.16 8.04 -14.22
C ASN A 37 -3.67 8.36 -14.41
N TYR A 38 -2.87 8.19 -13.35
CA TYR A 38 -1.43 8.35 -13.43
C TYR A 38 -0.78 7.38 -14.41
N LEU A 39 -1.28 6.14 -14.50
CA LEU A 39 -0.79 5.12 -15.42
C LEU A 39 -1.37 5.26 -16.84
N GLY A 40 -2.30 6.18 -17.08
CA GLY A 40 -3.00 6.33 -18.36
C GLY A 40 -3.96 5.16 -18.64
N LEU A 41 -4.49 4.54 -17.59
CA LEU A 41 -5.42 3.40 -17.69
C LEU A 41 -6.84 3.81 -17.30
N ASP A 42 -7.82 3.21 -17.95
CA ASP A 42 -9.22 3.37 -17.61
C ASP A 42 -9.57 2.57 -16.34
N TRP A 43 -10.17 3.27 -15.39
CA TRP A 43 -10.70 2.62 -14.20
C TRP A 43 -12.08 2.01 -14.48
N THR A 44 -12.30 0.78 -14.06
CA THR A 44 -13.55 0.04 -14.27
C THR A 44 -14.10 -0.53 -12.97
N ASP A 45 -15.38 -0.89 -12.95
CA ASP A 45 -16.02 -1.52 -11.78
C ASP A 45 -15.39 -2.88 -11.41
N SER A 46 -14.74 -3.55 -12.35
CA SER A 46 -13.97 -4.78 -12.06
C SER A 46 -12.82 -4.52 -11.08
N THR A 47 -12.26 -3.32 -11.09
CA THR A 47 -11.23 -2.89 -10.10
C THR A 47 -11.80 -2.88 -8.69
N LYS A 48 -13.04 -2.42 -8.52
CA LYS A 48 -13.73 -2.42 -7.23
C LYS A 48 -14.02 -3.84 -6.72
N ASN A 49 -14.31 -4.74 -7.64
CA ASN A 49 -14.66 -6.12 -7.37
C ASN A 49 -13.46 -7.08 -7.54
N PHE A 50 -12.23 -6.59 -7.33
CA PHE A 50 -10.99 -7.36 -7.53
C PHE A 50 -11.01 -8.73 -6.83
N HIS A 51 -11.61 -8.83 -5.64
CA HIS A 51 -11.71 -10.07 -4.88
C HIS A 51 -12.56 -11.13 -5.57
N LEU A 52 -13.63 -10.73 -6.28
CA LEU A 52 -14.44 -11.67 -7.08
C LEU A 52 -13.65 -12.19 -8.28
N THR A 53 -12.90 -11.30 -8.94
CA THR A 53 -11.99 -11.70 -10.03
C THR A 53 -10.91 -12.65 -9.54
N ALA A 54 -10.35 -12.40 -8.34
CA ALA A 54 -9.35 -13.26 -7.73
C ALA A 54 -9.92 -14.64 -7.34
N GLN A 55 -11.13 -14.70 -6.83
CA GLN A 55 -11.81 -15.97 -6.50
C GLN A 55 -12.02 -16.87 -7.73
N ASN A 56 -12.24 -16.28 -8.89
CA ASN A 56 -12.44 -17.01 -10.14
C ASN A 56 -11.14 -17.50 -10.78
N ARG A 57 -9.97 -17.11 -10.26
CA ARG A 57 -8.68 -17.59 -10.74
C ARG A 57 -8.34 -18.93 -10.06
N ILE A 58 -8.20 -19.98 -10.87
CA ILE A 58 -7.92 -21.35 -10.41
C ILE A 58 -6.50 -21.51 -9.83
N ASP A 59 -5.55 -20.65 -10.22
CA ASP A 59 -4.11 -20.86 -9.99
C ASP A 59 -3.46 -19.95 -8.93
N ILE A 60 -4.21 -19.47 -7.94
CA ILE A 60 -3.60 -18.71 -6.85
C ILE A 60 -3.09 -19.70 -5.79
N SER A 61 -1.85 -20.16 -5.92
CA SER A 61 -1.19 -21.10 -4.99
C SER A 61 -0.32 -20.39 -3.94
N THR A 62 -0.65 -19.17 -3.54
CA THR A 62 0.15 -18.43 -2.56
C THR A 62 -0.43 -18.52 -1.16
N PRO A 63 0.41 -18.44 -0.09
CA PRO A 63 -0.07 -18.36 1.30
C PRO A 63 -1.03 -17.19 1.56
N SER A 64 -1.03 -16.19 0.68
CA SER A 64 -1.89 -15.01 0.76
C SER A 64 -3.26 -15.19 0.08
N TYR A 65 -3.61 -16.39 -0.39
CA TYR A 65 -4.87 -16.65 -1.10
C TYR A 65 -6.08 -16.03 -0.41
N ASN A 66 -6.27 -16.34 0.87
CA ASN A 66 -7.40 -15.84 1.66
C ASN A 66 -7.44 -14.30 1.76
N GLN A 67 -6.28 -13.64 1.69
CA GLN A 67 -6.21 -12.18 1.75
C GLN A 67 -6.57 -11.54 0.40
N VAL A 68 -6.13 -12.14 -0.70
CA VAL A 68 -6.38 -11.63 -2.07
C VAL A 68 -7.82 -11.85 -2.50
N THR A 69 -8.44 -12.94 -2.07
CA THR A 69 -9.82 -13.30 -2.39
C THR A 69 -10.87 -12.71 -1.45
N SER A 70 -10.44 -11.97 -0.44
CA SER A 70 -11.32 -11.29 0.51
C SER A 70 -11.47 -9.80 0.17
N PRO A 71 -12.61 -9.18 0.49
CA PRO A 71 -12.75 -7.73 0.43
C PRO A 71 -11.70 -7.01 1.28
N LEU A 72 -11.43 -5.76 0.95
CA LEU A 72 -10.54 -4.92 1.76
C LEU A 72 -11.01 -4.83 3.21
N TYR A 73 -10.07 -4.91 4.14
CA TYR A 73 -10.36 -4.88 5.57
C TYR A 73 -9.50 -3.84 6.29
N LEU A 74 -10.09 -3.23 7.33
CA LEU A 74 -9.46 -2.14 8.11
C LEU A 74 -8.49 -2.64 9.20
N LYS A 75 -8.49 -3.94 9.50
CA LYS A 75 -7.76 -4.53 10.65
C LYS A 75 -6.26 -4.29 10.67
N SER A 76 -5.65 -4.01 9.51
CA SER A 76 -4.21 -3.77 9.41
C SER A 76 -3.83 -2.31 9.63
N ILE A 77 -4.80 -1.38 9.62
CA ILE A 77 -4.52 0.04 9.87
C ILE A 77 -4.04 0.19 11.32
N SER A 78 -2.91 0.85 11.47
CA SER A 78 -2.28 1.12 12.77
C SER A 78 -2.01 -0.13 13.63
N ARG A 79 -1.95 -1.32 13.04
CA ARG A 79 -1.69 -2.59 13.74
C ARG A 79 -0.39 -2.57 14.54
N TRP A 80 0.61 -1.80 14.11
CA TRP A 80 1.88 -1.61 14.80
C TRP A 80 1.70 -1.07 16.23
N LYS A 81 0.64 -0.33 16.52
CA LYS A 81 0.35 0.21 17.87
C LYS A 81 0.23 -0.89 18.93
N ASN A 82 -0.22 -2.08 18.54
CA ASN A 82 -0.28 -3.23 19.45
C ASN A 82 1.12 -3.70 19.90
N TYR A 83 2.16 -3.27 19.19
CA TYR A 83 3.55 -3.65 19.41
C TYR A 83 4.44 -2.45 19.73
N GLU A 84 3.86 -1.29 20.00
CA GLU A 84 4.57 -0.01 20.15
C GLU A 84 5.73 -0.09 21.16
N LYS A 85 5.51 -0.81 22.29
CA LYS A 85 6.53 -1.02 23.31
C LYS A 85 7.80 -1.70 22.78
N HIS A 86 7.69 -2.51 21.74
CA HIS A 86 8.81 -3.21 21.11
C HIS A 86 9.56 -2.35 20.09
N PHE A 87 8.97 -1.24 19.66
CA PHE A 87 9.57 -0.33 18.68
C PHE A 87 10.39 0.80 19.31
N LYS A 88 10.44 0.93 20.63
CA LYS A 88 11.15 2.03 21.30
C LYS A 88 12.59 2.18 20.84
N GLU A 89 13.33 1.07 20.74
CA GLU A 89 14.74 1.08 20.33
C GLU A 89 14.92 1.36 18.83
N THR A 90 13.96 0.96 18.01
CA THR A 90 14.01 1.14 16.54
C THR A 90 13.44 2.48 16.09
N LYS A 91 12.72 3.19 16.96
CA LYS A 91 12.07 4.46 16.65
C LYS A 91 13.04 5.46 16.00
N LYS A 92 14.24 5.62 16.55
CA LYS A 92 15.28 6.51 16.02
C LYS A 92 15.64 6.26 14.54
N TYR A 93 15.44 5.05 14.05
CA TYR A 93 15.68 4.70 12.65
C TYR A 93 14.45 4.93 11.76
N LEU A 94 13.26 4.93 12.35
CA LEU A 94 11.98 5.07 11.67
C LEU A 94 11.51 6.52 11.58
N ASP A 95 11.77 7.36 12.58
CA ASP A 95 11.27 8.74 12.69
C ASP A 95 11.56 9.56 11.41
N LYS A 96 12.74 9.38 10.83
CA LYS A 96 13.11 10.03 9.59
C LYS A 96 12.14 9.71 8.44
N TRP A 97 11.73 8.46 8.32
CA TRP A 97 10.86 7.99 7.25
C TRP A 97 9.40 8.33 7.52
N VAL A 98 9.01 8.28 8.77
CA VAL A 98 7.70 8.71 9.24
C VAL A 98 7.46 10.16 8.84
N ASN A 99 8.40 11.04 9.15
CA ASN A 99 8.33 12.46 8.79
C ASN A 99 8.39 12.67 7.27
N GLU A 100 9.24 11.93 6.56
CA GLU A 100 9.41 12.08 5.12
C GLU A 100 8.15 11.69 4.33
N PHE A 101 7.38 10.71 4.83
CA PHE A 101 6.13 10.26 4.22
C PHE A 101 4.88 10.85 4.87
N ASP A 102 5.06 11.84 5.76
CA ASP A 102 3.94 12.52 6.45
C ASP A 102 2.99 11.54 7.16
N TYR A 103 3.57 10.55 7.84
CA TYR A 103 2.81 9.70 8.76
C TYR A 103 2.76 10.35 10.13
N LYS A 104 1.59 10.30 10.75
CA LYS A 104 1.39 10.69 12.16
C LYS A 104 1.45 9.43 13.02
N ILE A 105 2.44 9.36 13.89
CA ILE A 105 2.59 8.28 14.88
C ILE A 105 2.06 8.77 16.23
#